data_6a811a00f4ee4b48706a0f9f5e3327a4
#
_entry.id   6a811a00f4ee4b48706a0f9f5e3327a4
#
_cell.length_a   1.000
_cell.length_b   1.000
_cell.length_c   1.000
_cell.angle_alpha   90.00
_cell.angle_beta   90.00
_cell.angle_gamma   90.00
#
_symmetry.space_group_name_H-M   'P 1'
#
loop_
_entity.id
_entity.type
_entity.pdbx_description
1 polymer ?
#
loop_
_entity_poly.entity_id
_entity_poly.type
_entity_poly.pdbx_seq_one_letter_code
_entity_poly.pdbx_strand_id
1 'polypeptide(L)'
;MPVTLVALDPGKNLGVAFVQADGSLGFHAVVTLEHLQTLDLPEGAKVLVGDGTGSGAVQNVLQSRDISYEVVDEWGSSLAARALYFRDHPPTGLQRFLPQGLRTPPELIDDYAAYAMALTYLTKLGRSSQP
;
A
#
# COMPACT_ATOMS: atom_id res chain seq x y z
N MET A 1 4.23 6.42 17.40
CA MET A 1 3.45 5.18 17.54
C MET A 1 4.08 4.09 16.68
N PRO A 2 4.03 2.83 17.14
CA PRO A 2 4.61 1.75 16.34
C PRO A 2 3.79 1.52 15.06
N VAL A 3 4.48 1.06 14.01
CA VAL A 3 3.83 0.67 12.76
C VAL A 3 3.02 -0.61 13.01
N THR A 4 1.77 -0.61 12.61
CA THR A 4 0.85 -1.74 12.80
C THR A 4 0.75 -2.62 11.56
N LEU A 5 0.78 -2.01 10.38
CA LEU A 5 0.64 -2.72 9.12
C LEU A 5 1.78 -2.37 8.17
N VAL A 6 2.23 -3.37 7.43
CA VAL A 6 3.09 -3.18 6.26
C VAL A 6 2.30 -3.68 5.06
N ALA A 7 1.97 -2.80 4.13
CA ALA A 7 1.25 -3.18 2.92
C ALA A 7 2.22 -3.25 1.74
N LEU A 8 2.14 -4.33 0.99
CA LEU A 8 2.96 -4.58 -0.20
C LEU A 8 2.03 -4.75 -1.39
N ASP A 9 2.15 -3.86 -2.36
CA ASP A 9 1.35 -3.88 -3.59
C ASP A 9 2.23 -4.36 -4.74
N PRO A 10 2.14 -5.65 -5.11
CA PRO A 10 2.95 -6.18 -6.20
C PRO A 10 2.41 -5.72 -7.56
N GLY A 11 3.32 -5.55 -8.49
CA GLY A 11 3.02 -5.14 -9.84
C GLY A 11 4.31 -5.05 -10.63
N LYS A 12 4.37 -4.16 -11.60
CA LYS A 12 5.61 -3.89 -12.33
C LYS A 12 6.71 -3.44 -11.36
N ASN A 13 6.34 -2.63 -10.38
CA ASN A 13 7.19 -2.27 -9.26
C ASN A 13 6.46 -2.65 -7.98
N LEU A 14 7.17 -2.72 -6.86
CA LEU A 14 6.58 -3.06 -5.57
C LEU A 14 6.33 -1.79 -4.76
N GLY A 15 5.06 -1.51 -4.50
CA GLY A 15 4.68 -0.43 -3.59
C GLY A 15 4.73 -0.89 -2.15
N VAL A 16 5.31 -0.07 -1.27
CA VAL A 16 5.45 -0.36 0.16
C VAL A 16 4.87 0.80 0.94
N ALA A 17 4.04 0.48 1.95
CA ALA A 17 3.51 1.49 2.86
C ALA A 17 3.50 0.92 4.28
N PHE A 18 4.08 1.67 5.21
CA PHE A 18 4.02 1.38 6.64
C PHE A 18 2.92 2.24 7.24
N VAL A 19 1.93 1.62 7.87
CA VAL A 19 0.73 2.31 8.34
C VAL A 19 0.54 2.06 9.83
N GLN A 20 0.22 3.12 10.56
CA GLN A 20 -0.07 3.04 11.99
C GLN A 20 -1.53 2.66 12.23
N ALA A 21 -1.85 2.27 13.46
CA ALA A 21 -3.19 1.82 13.81
C ALA A 21 -4.28 2.88 13.57
N ASP A 22 -3.90 4.16 13.64
CA ASP A 22 -4.83 5.28 13.40
C ASP A 22 -5.01 5.59 11.91
N GLY A 23 -4.36 4.82 11.03
CA GLY A 23 -4.44 5.03 9.59
C GLY A 23 -3.42 6.01 9.03
N SER A 24 -2.55 6.58 9.86
CA SER A 24 -1.54 7.51 9.37
C SER A 24 -0.43 6.78 8.63
N LEU A 25 0.07 7.43 7.56
CA LEU A 25 1.12 6.89 6.71
C LEU A 25 2.49 7.26 7.27
N GLY A 26 3.31 6.24 7.52
CA GLY A 26 4.71 6.42 7.88
C GLY A 26 5.59 6.32 6.64
N PHE A 27 6.58 5.43 6.68
CA PHE A 27 7.45 5.19 5.52
C PHE A 27 6.64 4.65 4.34
N HIS A 28 6.93 5.16 3.15
CA HIS A 28 6.37 4.62 1.92
C HIS A 28 7.38 4.78 0.78
N ALA A 29 7.38 3.83 -0.15
CA ALA A 29 8.32 3.84 -1.25
C ALA A 29 7.88 2.89 -2.35
N VAL A 30 8.42 3.08 -3.55
CA VAL A 30 8.33 2.11 -4.62
C VAL A 30 9.71 1.49 -4.75
N VAL A 31 9.78 0.17 -4.59
CA VAL A 31 11.05 -0.55 -4.52
C VAL A 31 11.06 -1.72 -5.50
N THR A 32 12.22 -2.35 -5.65
CA THR A 32 12.33 -3.57 -6.44
C THR A 32 12.06 -4.79 -5.58
N LEU A 33 11.75 -5.92 -6.22
CA LEU A 33 11.59 -7.18 -5.51
C LEU A 33 12.90 -7.59 -4.79
N GLU A 34 14.05 -7.28 -5.41
CA GLU A 34 15.35 -7.55 -4.79
C GLU A 34 15.52 -6.75 -3.50
N HIS A 35 15.08 -5.50 -3.48
CA HIS A 35 15.17 -4.66 -2.30
C HIS A 35 14.32 -5.25 -1.15
N LEU A 36 13.22 -5.91 -1.47
CA LEU A 36 12.38 -6.55 -0.45
C LEU A 36 13.16 -7.62 0.34
N GLN A 37 14.16 -8.23 -0.25
CA GLN A 37 14.96 -9.25 0.42
C GLN A 37 15.74 -8.70 1.62
N THR A 38 16.04 -7.41 1.61
CA THR A 38 16.84 -6.75 2.66
C THR A 38 16.11 -5.61 3.36
N LEU A 39 14.87 -5.31 2.94
CA LEU A 39 14.10 -4.22 3.55
C LEU A 39 13.78 -4.54 5.00
N ASP A 40 14.09 -3.60 5.90
CA ASP A 40 13.75 -3.76 7.31
C ASP A 40 12.26 -3.56 7.50
N LEU A 41 11.60 -4.60 8.02
CA LEU A 41 10.18 -4.54 8.35
C LEU A 41 10.01 -4.42 9.86
N PRO A 42 9.09 -3.56 10.33
CA PRO A 42 8.88 -3.40 11.78
C PRO A 42 8.47 -4.69 12.44
N GLU A 43 9.12 -5.03 13.54
CA GLU A 43 8.78 -6.21 14.30
C GLU A 43 7.36 -6.08 14.88
N GLY A 44 6.60 -7.14 14.79
CA GLY A 44 5.23 -7.16 15.30
C GLY A 44 4.18 -6.56 14.37
N ALA A 45 4.59 -5.96 13.25
CA ALA A 45 3.64 -5.44 12.28
C ALA A 45 3.04 -6.57 11.44
N LYS A 46 1.75 -6.44 11.11
CA LYS A 46 1.11 -7.37 10.19
C LYS A 46 1.47 -7.00 8.75
N VAL A 47 1.87 -8.00 7.97
CA VAL A 47 2.25 -7.80 6.57
C VAL A 47 1.08 -8.21 5.68
N LEU A 48 0.67 -7.30 4.79
CA LEU A 48 -0.39 -7.51 3.81
C LEU A 48 0.24 -7.55 2.42
N VAL A 49 -0.19 -8.50 1.59
CA VAL A 49 0.28 -8.61 0.20
C VAL A 49 -0.93 -8.57 -0.71
N GLY A 50 -0.94 -7.66 -1.67
CA GLY A 50 -1.98 -7.61 -2.68
C GLY A 50 -1.97 -8.85 -3.57
N ASP A 51 -3.13 -9.23 -4.10
CA ASP A 51 -3.32 -10.45 -4.87
C ASP A 51 -3.11 -10.27 -6.37
N GLY A 52 -2.60 -9.12 -6.80
CA GLY A 52 -2.39 -8.83 -8.21
C GLY A 52 -1.19 -9.53 -8.83
N THR A 53 -0.86 -9.08 -10.04
CA THR A 53 0.27 -9.64 -10.79
C THR A 53 1.57 -9.48 -10.00
N GLY A 54 2.34 -10.55 -9.87
CA GLY A 54 3.59 -10.53 -9.12
C GLY A 54 3.45 -10.90 -7.65
N SER A 55 2.22 -11.13 -7.17
CA SER A 55 1.98 -11.50 -5.77
C SER A 55 2.76 -12.76 -5.36
N GLY A 56 2.81 -13.77 -6.23
CA GLY A 56 3.54 -15.00 -5.93
C GLY A 56 5.02 -14.78 -5.65
N ALA A 57 5.66 -13.90 -6.42
CA ALA A 57 7.08 -13.59 -6.22
C ALA A 57 7.32 -12.88 -4.89
N VAL A 58 6.43 -11.96 -4.51
CA VAL A 58 6.51 -11.27 -3.21
C VAL A 58 6.33 -12.28 -2.08
N GLN A 59 5.35 -13.17 -2.21
CA GLN A 59 5.11 -14.20 -1.21
C GLN A 59 6.33 -15.11 -1.04
N ASN A 60 6.99 -15.46 -2.13
CA ASN A 60 8.19 -16.31 -2.06
C ASN A 60 9.31 -15.63 -1.28
N VAL A 61 9.51 -14.31 -1.46
CA VAL A 61 10.53 -13.58 -0.70
C VAL A 61 10.18 -13.59 0.79
N LEU A 62 8.92 -13.33 1.14
CA LEU A 62 8.49 -13.32 2.55
C LEU A 62 8.64 -14.70 3.17
N GLN A 63 8.31 -15.76 2.45
CA GLN A 63 8.48 -17.13 2.93
C GLN A 63 9.97 -17.45 3.16
N SER A 64 10.84 -16.99 2.27
CA SER A 64 12.28 -17.22 2.42
C SER A 64 12.87 -16.46 3.62
N ARG A 65 12.22 -15.38 4.03
CA ARG A 65 12.61 -14.58 5.20
C ARG A 65 11.88 -15.02 6.48
N ASP A 66 11.05 -16.05 6.38
CA ASP A 66 10.26 -16.57 7.51
C ASP A 66 9.32 -15.50 8.09
N ILE A 67 8.73 -14.68 7.21
CA ILE A 67 7.81 -13.60 7.58
C ILE A 67 6.38 -14.04 7.28
N SER A 68 5.52 -13.99 8.28
CA SER A 68 4.09 -14.26 8.11
C SER A 68 3.40 -13.09 7.40
N TYR A 69 2.43 -13.39 6.55
CA TYR A 69 1.70 -12.36 5.80
C TYR A 69 0.27 -12.82 5.51
N GLU A 70 -0.57 -11.88 5.10
CA GLU A 70 -1.92 -12.15 4.64
C GLU A 70 -2.10 -11.58 3.23
N VAL A 71 -2.68 -12.38 2.32
CA VAL A 71 -2.99 -11.93 0.97
C VAL A 71 -4.35 -11.23 0.98
N VAL A 72 -4.42 -10.03 0.40
CA VAL A 72 -5.64 -9.22 0.38
C VAL A 72 -5.99 -8.82 -1.05
N ASP A 73 -7.28 -8.51 -1.26
CA ASP A 73 -7.79 -8.08 -2.55
C ASP A 73 -7.36 -6.64 -2.84
N GLU A 74 -6.79 -6.41 -4.03
CA GLU A 74 -6.38 -5.09 -4.50
C GLU A 74 -7.50 -4.31 -5.18
N TRP A 75 -8.67 -4.89 -5.36
CA TRP A 75 -9.75 -4.28 -6.15
C TRP A 75 -10.04 -2.86 -5.66
N GLY A 76 -10.05 -1.90 -6.59
CA GLY A 76 -10.33 -0.50 -6.29
C GLY A 76 -9.15 0.30 -5.74
N SER A 77 -8.02 -0.35 -5.42
CA SER A 77 -6.90 0.34 -4.79
C SER A 77 -6.26 1.41 -5.68
N SER A 78 -6.24 1.21 -7.00
CA SER A 78 -5.65 2.19 -7.92
C SER A 78 -6.39 3.52 -7.90
N LEU A 79 -7.72 3.49 -7.90
CA LEU A 79 -8.51 4.72 -7.84
C LEU A 79 -8.36 5.40 -6.48
N ALA A 80 -8.41 4.62 -5.40
CA ALA A 80 -8.21 5.14 -4.05
C ALA A 80 -6.80 5.72 -3.89
N ALA A 81 -5.80 5.10 -4.52
CA ALA A 81 -4.43 5.61 -4.49
C ALA A 81 -4.31 7.00 -5.12
N ARG A 82 -5.00 7.23 -6.24
CA ARG A 82 -5.01 8.55 -6.86
C ARG A 82 -5.62 9.61 -5.94
N ALA A 83 -6.71 9.26 -5.27
CA ALA A 83 -7.34 10.18 -4.33
C ALA A 83 -6.40 10.53 -3.18
N LEU A 84 -5.71 9.54 -2.62
CA LEU A 84 -4.77 9.74 -1.53
C LEU A 84 -3.54 10.54 -1.98
N TYR A 85 -3.03 10.26 -3.18
CA TYR A 85 -1.90 11.01 -3.72
C TYR A 85 -2.24 12.49 -3.83
N PHE A 86 -3.38 12.84 -4.42
CA PHE A 86 -3.76 14.24 -4.60
C PHE A 86 -4.23 14.91 -3.32
N ARG A 87 -4.59 14.14 -2.28
CA ARG A 87 -4.79 14.69 -0.94
C ARG A 87 -3.49 15.29 -0.40
N ASP A 88 -2.38 14.55 -0.56
CA ASP A 88 -1.07 14.95 -0.06
C ASP A 88 -0.31 15.85 -1.04
N HIS A 89 -0.65 15.75 -2.34
CA HIS A 89 -0.01 16.50 -3.42
C HIS A 89 -1.09 17.16 -4.26
N PRO A 90 -1.67 18.30 -3.82
CA PRO A 90 -2.76 18.94 -4.55
C PRO A 90 -2.40 19.16 -6.02
N PRO A 91 -3.34 18.95 -6.94
CA PRO A 91 -3.07 19.12 -8.36
C PRO A 91 -2.75 20.59 -8.68
N THR A 92 -1.85 20.79 -9.64
CA THR A 92 -1.43 22.11 -10.07
C THR A 92 -1.76 22.31 -11.55
N GLY A 93 -1.74 23.57 -12.00
CA GLY A 93 -1.99 23.90 -13.40
C GLY A 93 -3.39 23.49 -13.82
N LEU A 94 -3.50 22.94 -15.04
CA LEU A 94 -4.78 22.55 -15.59
C LEU A 94 -5.41 21.34 -14.91
N GLN A 95 -4.63 20.51 -14.23
CA GLN A 95 -5.15 19.30 -13.61
C GLN A 95 -6.15 19.62 -12.48
N ARG A 96 -6.02 20.75 -11.83
CA ARG A 96 -6.95 21.14 -10.74
C ARG A 96 -8.37 21.36 -11.24
N PHE A 97 -8.57 21.57 -12.55
CA PHE A 97 -9.89 21.75 -13.15
C PHE A 97 -10.49 20.44 -13.65
N LEU A 98 -9.74 19.34 -13.60
CA LEU A 98 -10.22 18.04 -14.06
C LEU A 98 -10.91 17.28 -12.93
N PRO A 99 -11.95 16.48 -13.24
CA PRO A 99 -12.48 15.53 -12.27
C PRO A 99 -11.36 14.64 -11.72
N GLN A 100 -11.49 14.24 -10.47
CA GLN A 100 -10.43 13.48 -9.78
C GLN A 100 -10.00 12.23 -10.55
N GLY A 101 -10.93 11.52 -11.17
CA GLY A 101 -10.63 10.31 -11.92
C GLY A 101 -9.82 10.56 -13.19
N LEU A 102 -9.77 11.81 -13.69
CA LEU A 102 -9.01 12.17 -14.88
C LEU A 102 -7.66 12.82 -14.55
N ARG A 103 -7.39 13.08 -13.28
CA ARG A 103 -6.10 13.61 -12.85
C ARG A 103 -5.06 12.50 -12.89
N THR A 104 -3.90 12.80 -13.46
CA THR A 104 -2.81 11.83 -13.58
C THR A 104 -1.64 12.25 -12.69
N PRO A 105 -1.22 11.42 -11.74
CA PRO A 105 -0.03 11.73 -10.95
C PRO A 105 1.20 11.75 -11.84
N PRO A 106 2.16 12.69 -11.60
CA PRO A 106 3.38 12.76 -12.40
C PRO A 106 4.37 11.65 -12.10
N GLU A 107 4.17 10.90 -11.02
CA GLU A 107 5.07 9.85 -10.55
C GLU A 107 4.31 8.56 -10.33
N LEU A 108 5.07 7.47 -10.16
CA LEU A 108 4.48 6.18 -9.79
C LEU A 108 3.82 6.29 -8.43
N ILE A 109 2.63 5.72 -8.29
CA ILE A 109 1.87 5.77 -7.05
C ILE A 109 1.61 4.38 -6.47
N ASP A 110 2.50 3.42 -6.76
CA ASP A 110 2.35 2.06 -6.25
C ASP A 110 2.40 2.02 -4.71
N ASP A 111 3.15 2.93 -4.10
CA ASP A 111 3.19 3.08 -2.65
C ASP A 111 1.85 3.59 -2.10
N TYR A 112 1.17 4.48 -2.81
CA TYR A 112 -0.18 4.92 -2.43
C TYR A 112 -1.22 3.84 -2.66
N ALA A 113 -1.03 2.96 -3.64
CA ALA A 113 -1.88 1.79 -3.79
C ALA A 113 -1.73 0.84 -2.59
N ALA A 114 -0.49 0.65 -2.11
CA ALA A 114 -0.24 -0.12 -0.90
C ALA A 114 -0.91 0.54 0.32
N TYR A 115 -0.81 1.86 0.45
CA TYR A 115 -1.47 2.58 1.52
C TYR A 115 -2.99 2.40 1.47
N ALA A 116 -3.59 2.49 0.28
CA ALA A 116 -5.03 2.29 0.10
C ALA A 116 -5.46 0.89 0.53
N MET A 117 -4.66 -0.13 0.23
CA MET A 117 -4.93 -1.50 0.69
C MET A 117 -4.94 -1.58 2.21
N ALA A 118 -3.97 -0.94 2.86
CA ALA A 118 -3.87 -0.93 4.32
C ALA A 118 -5.08 -0.24 4.95
N LEU A 119 -5.50 0.89 4.42
CA LEU A 119 -6.67 1.61 4.92
C LEU A 119 -7.95 0.80 4.76
N THR A 120 -8.11 0.11 3.63
CA THR A 120 -9.25 -0.77 3.40
C THR A 120 -9.26 -1.91 4.41
N TYR A 121 -8.10 -2.50 4.68
CA TYR A 121 -7.97 -3.56 5.67
C TYR A 121 -8.36 -3.08 7.06
N LEU A 122 -7.87 -1.91 7.47
CA LEU A 122 -8.21 -1.34 8.78
C LEU A 122 -9.71 -1.07 8.90
N THR A 123 -10.34 -0.58 7.84
CA THR A 123 -11.78 -0.34 7.81
C THR A 123 -12.56 -1.64 8.00
N LYS A 124 -12.14 -2.72 7.33
CA LYS A 124 -12.79 -4.02 7.48
C LYS A 124 -12.63 -4.58 8.89
N LEU A 125 -11.45 -4.41 9.50
CA LEU A 125 -11.25 -4.85 10.88
C LEU A 125 -12.17 -4.09 11.84
N GLY A 126 -12.30 -2.77 11.66
CA GLY A 126 -13.20 -1.97 12.49
C GLY A 126 -14.65 -2.43 12.38
N ARG A 127 -15.10 -2.78 11.18
CA ARG A 127 -16.46 -3.31 10.97
C ARG A 127 -16.64 -4.67 11.61
N SER A 128 -15.62 -5.53 11.51
CA SER A 128 -15.68 -6.88 12.08
C SER A 128 -15.73 -6.87 13.60
N SER A 129 -15.14 -5.86 14.23
CA SER A 129 -15.09 -5.77 15.68
C SER A 129 -16.30 -5.07 16.28
N GLN A 130 -17.21 -4.57 15.47
CA GLN A 130 -18.46 -3.98 15.95
C GLN A 130 -19.53 -5.06 16.11
N PRO A 131 -20.28 -5.01 17.21
CA PRO A 131 -21.36 -5.98 17.42
C PRO A 131 -22.52 -5.76 16.47
#